data_45fb162ede36b8ae1da1b7f7d305c1b4
#
_entry.id   45fb162ede36b8ae1da1b7f7d305c1b4
#
_cell.length_a   1.000
_cell.length_b   1.000
_cell.length_c   1.000
_cell.angle_alpha   90.00
_cell.angle_beta   90.00
_cell.angle_gamma   90.00
#
_symmetry.space_group_name_H-M   'P 1'
#
loop_
_entity.id
_entity.type
_entity.pdbx_description
1 polymer ?
#
loop_
_entity_poly.entity_id
_entity_poly.type
_entity_poly.pdbx_seq_one_letter_code
_entity_poly.pdbx_strand_id
1 'polypeptide(L)'
;MQLCEITPCDSVVNNLNMKKFLDENFLLNNKIAEQLYHEFAKQMPVIDYHNHLLPQQIADDHCFENLTQAWLYGDHYKWRALRTNGVDESYCTGYRSDYEKFEQWAATVPYTLRNPLYHWTHLELQLLTFSNIY
;
A
#
# COMPACT_ATOMS: atom_id res chain seq x y z
N MET A 1 -6.11 32.06 28.10
CA MET A 1 -4.88 31.46 27.54
C MET A 1 -5.19 31.17 26.08
N GLN A 2 -4.77 32.07 25.19
CA GLN A 2 -5.14 32.06 23.77
C GLN A 2 -4.17 31.12 23.05
N LEU A 3 -4.71 30.08 22.42
CA LEU A 3 -3.94 29.20 21.54
C LEU A 3 -3.54 30.00 20.30
N CYS A 4 -2.24 30.14 20.11
CA CYS A 4 -1.67 30.72 18.92
C CYS A 4 -1.91 29.77 17.74
N GLU A 5 -2.76 30.15 16.79
CA GLU A 5 -2.94 29.44 15.54
C GLU A 5 -1.63 29.55 14.73
N ILE A 6 -0.94 28.42 14.60
CA ILE A 6 0.19 28.33 13.69
C ILE A 6 -0.41 28.21 12.28
N THR A 7 -0.51 29.34 11.58
CA THR A 7 -0.78 29.33 10.15
C THR A 7 0.41 28.68 9.43
N PRO A 8 0.20 27.63 8.62
CA PRO A 8 1.26 27.08 7.79
C PRO A 8 1.76 28.19 6.84
N CYS A 9 3.05 28.30 6.72
CA CYS A 9 3.68 29.23 5.77
C CYS A 9 3.49 28.69 4.35
N ASP A 10 2.33 28.95 3.77
CA ASP A 10 1.93 28.47 2.44
C ASP A 10 2.76 29.06 1.28
N SER A 11 3.62 30.04 1.54
CA SER A 11 4.30 30.78 0.48
C SER A 11 5.61 30.16 -0.02
N VAL A 12 6.17 29.17 0.66
CA VAL A 12 7.45 28.55 0.26
C VAL A 12 7.27 27.21 -0.46
N VAL A 13 6.14 26.54 -0.28
CA VAL A 13 5.89 25.20 -0.85
C VAL A 13 5.32 25.26 -2.27
N ASN A 14 4.73 26.40 -2.68
CA ASN A 14 4.01 26.51 -3.94
C ASN A 14 4.88 26.64 -5.21
N ASN A 15 6.22 26.63 -5.10
CA ASN A 15 7.12 26.77 -6.25
C ASN A 15 8.00 25.56 -6.54
N LEU A 16 7.89 24.47 -5.78
CA LEU A 16 8.50 23.22 -6.14
C LEU A 16 7.44 22.40 -6.86
N ASN A 17 7.61 22.23 -8.16
CA ASN A 17 6.82 21.31 -9.00
C ASN A 17 7.13 19.86 -8.59
N MET A 18 6.87 19.52 -7.31
CA MET A 18 7.13 18.20 -6.77
C MET A 18 6.06 17.24 -7.27
N LYS A 19 6.50 16.22 -8.00
CA LYS A 19 5.67 15.10 -8.39
C LYS A 19 5.00 14.50 -7.13
N LYS A 20 3.70 14.27 -7.18
CA LYS A 20 2.99 13.57 -6.10
C LYS A 20 3.58 12.17 -5.94
N PHE A 21 3.61 11.65 -4.71
CA PHE A 21 4.12 10.29 -4.45
C PHE A 21 3.36 9.24 -5.25
N LEU A 22 2.03 9.34 -5.27
CA LEU A 22 1.17 8.51 -6.10
C LEU A 22 0.45 9.40 -7.12
N ASP A 23 0.76 9.22 -8.39
CA ASP A 23 0.11 9.85 -9.53
C ASP A 23 -0.02 8.84 -10.68
N GLU A 24 -0.60 9.27 -11.80
CA GLU A 24 -0.77 8.43 -13.00
C GLU A 24 0.55 7.93 -13.61
N ASN A 25 1.66 8.59 -13.29
CA ASN A 25 3.01 8.25 -13.73
C ASN A 25 3.86 7.66 -12.60
N PHE A 26 3.21 7.08 -11.59
CA PHE A 26 3.90 6.43 -10.49
C PHE A 26 4.85 5.35 -11.01
N LEU A 27 6.09 5.35 -10.55
CA LEU A 27 7.20 4.50 -11.02
C LEU A 27 7.66 4.71 -12.46
N LEU A 28 7.01 5.58 -13.23
CA LEU A 28 7.46 5.93 -14.58
C LEU A 28 8.50 7.05 -14.49
N ASN A 29 9.79 6.71 -14.71
CA ASN A 29 10.91 7.58 -14.37
C ASN A 29 11.35 8.50 -15.51
N ASN A 30 10.79 8.33 -16.72
CA ASN A 30 11.12 9.12 -17.88
C ASN A 30 10.00 9.11 -18.92
N LYS A 31 10.07 10.03 -19.87
CA LYS A 31 9.04 10.19 -20.90
C LYS A 31 8.85 8.97 -21.80
N ILE A 32 9.88 8.18 -22.02
CA ILE A 32 9.76 6.94 -22.82
C ILE A 32 8.95 5.90 -22.04
N ALA A 33 9.21 5.75 -20.74
CA ALA A 33 8.43 4.86 -19.88
C ALA A 33 6.96 5.30 -19.80
N GLU A 34 6.69 6.62 -19.65
CA GLU A 34 5.35 7.18 -19.69
C GLU A 34 4.64 6.86 -21.01
N GLN A 35 5.31 7.10 -22.13
CA GLN A 35 4.77 6.81 -23.46
C GLN A 35 4.46 5.32 -23.64
N LEU A 36 5.42 4.45 -23.36
CA LEU A 36 5.24 2.99 -23.48
C LEU A 36 4.09 2.48 -22.60
N TYR A 37 3.96 3.00 -21.39
CA TYR A 37 2.88 2.62 -20.52
C TYR A 37 1.52 3.12 -21.02
N HIS A 38 1.36 4.41 -21.27
CA HIS A 38 0.06 5.00 -21.59
C HIS A 38 -0.44 4.63 -23.00
N GLU A 39 0.45 4.52 -23.97
CA GLU A 39 0.06 4.20 -25.35
C GLU A 39 -0.13 2.70 -25.60
N PHE A 40 0.59 1.85 -24.85
CA PHE A 40 0.61 0.40 -25.14
C PHE A 40 0.24 -0.44 -23.93
N ALA A 41 0.99 -0.36 -22.81
CA ALA A 41 0.87 -1.33 -21.73
C ALA A 41 -0.43 -1.18 -20.93
N LYS A 42 -0.93 0.04 -20.72
CA LYS A 42 -2.13 0.34 -19.91
C LYS A 42 -3.39 -0.41 -20.38
N GLN A 43 -3.49 -0.69 -21.67
CA GLN A 43 -4.64 -1.35 -22.28
C GLN A 43 -4.47 -2.87 -22.41
N MET A 44 -3.30 -3.39 -22.05
CA MET A 44 -3.04 -4.82 -22.15
C MET A 44 -3.69 -5.57 -20.99
N PRO A 45 -4.21 -6.79 -21.24
CA PRO A 45 -4.75 -7.62 -20.17
C PRO A 45 -3.63 -8.01 -19.19
N VAL A 46 -3.93 -7.96 -17.91
CA VAL A 46 -3.03 -8.45 -16.84
C VAL A 46 -3.26 -9.93 -16.64
N ILE A 47 -2.19 -10.72 -16.72
CA ILE A 47 -2.21 -12.15 -16.36
C ILE A 47 -1.45 -12.30 -15.05
N ASP A 48 -2.20 -12.41 -13.95
CA ASP A 48 -1.62 -12.63 -12.63
C ASP A 48 -1.46 -14.13 -12.37
N TYR A 49 -0.23 -14.62 -12.55
CA TYR A 49 0.12 -16.03 -12.35
C TYR A 49 0.71 -16.32 -10.96
N HIS A 50 0.92 -15.29 -10.14
CA HIS A 50 1.47 -15.42 -8.79
C HIS A 50 0.92 -14.34 -7.87
N ASN A 51 0.20 -14.75 -6.85
CA ASN A 51 -0.27 -13.88 -5.77
C ASN A 51 -0.31 -14.65 -4.44
N HIS A 52 -0.62 -13.96 -3.34
CA HIS A 52 -0.67 -14.56 -2.01
C HIS A 52 -2.10 -14.87 -1.53
N LEU A 53 -3.11 -14.56 -2.33
CA LEU A 53 -4.47 -15.02 -2.07
C LEU A 53 -4.59 -16.49 -2.46
N LEU A 54 -5.37 -17.24 -1.69
CA LEU A 54 -5.65 -18.63 -2.04
C LEU A 54 -6.51 -18.68 -3.32
N PRO A 55 -6.19 -19.53 -4.30
CA PRO A 55 -6.98 -19.65 -5.52
C PRO A 55 -8.47 -19.91 -5.26
N GLN A 56 -8.79 -20.62 -4.20
CA GLN A 56 -10.17 -20.86 -3.79
C GLN A 56 -10.89 -19.58 -3.38
N GLN A 57 -10.22 -18.68 -2.68
CA GLN A 57 -10.80 -17.37 -2.30
C GLN A 57 -11.15 -16.53 -3.53
N ILE A 58 -10.30 -16.60 -4.56
CA ILE A 58 -10.56 -15.90 -5.83
C ILE A 58 -11.74 -16.56 -6.56
N ALA A 59 -11.78 -17.89 -6.62
CA ALA A 59 -12.84 -18.64 -7.29
C ALA A 59 -14.22 -18.45 -6.63
N ASP A 60 -14.24 -18.30 -5.30
CA ASP A 60 -15.46 -18.15 -4.50
C ASP A 60 -15.88 -16.68 -4.35
N ASP A 61 -15.17 -15.74 -4.97
CA ASP A 61 -15.38 -14.30 -4.79
C ASP A 61 -15.45 -13.91 -3.30
N HIS A 62 -14.46 -14.36 -2.53
CA HIS A 62 -14.44 -14.26 -1.07
C HIS A 62 -14.40 -12.81 -0.60
N CYS A 63 -15.38 -12.42 0.21
CA CYS A 63 -15.41 -11.11 0.85
C CYS A 63 -14.65 -11.13 2.16
N PHE A 64 -13.57 -10.37 2.25
CA PHE A 64 -12.83 -10.17 3.51
C PHE A 64 -13.55 -9.17 4.40
N GLU A 65 -13.60 -9.42 5.70
CA GLU A 65 -14.23 -8.52 6.66
C GLU A 65 -13.42 -7.23 6.88
N ASN A 66 -12.12 -7.32 6.70
CA ASN A 66 -11.21 -6.19 6.89
C ASN A 66 -9.88 -6.39 6.13
N LEU A 67 -9.07 -5.33 6.09
CA LEU A 67 -7.78 -5.33 5.41
C LEU A 67 -6.75 -6.29 6.03
N THR A 68 -6.83 -6.55 7.32
CA THR A 68 -5.91 -7.47 7.99
C THR A 68 -6.06 -8.89 7.43
N GLN A 69 -7.30 -9.32 7.24
CA GLN A 69 -7.57 -10.63 6.66
C GLN A 69 -7.06 -10.73 5.23
N ALA A 70 -7.30 -9.70 4.42
CA ALA A 70 -6.84 -9.67 3.03
C ALA A 70 -5.30 -9.59 2.92
N TRP A 71 -4.65 -8.84 3.81
CA TRP A 71 -3.23 -8.52 3.69
C TRP A 71 -2.31 -9.36 4.55
N LEU A 72 -2.73 -9.72 5.77
CA LEU A 72 -1.82 -10.32 6.74
C LEU A 72 -2.06 -11.81 6.97
N TYR A 73 -3.20 -12.37 6.57
CA TYR A 73 -3.50 -13.77 6.86
C TYR A 73 -2.72 -14.78 6.01
N GLY A 74 -2.26 -14.38 4.83
CA GLY A 74 -1.52 -15.24 3.91
C GLY A 74 -0.17 -14.69 3.45
N ASP A 75 0.14 -13.43 3.76
CA ASP A 75 1.29 -12.74 3.18
C ASP A 75 2.56 -12.89 4.04
N HIS A 76 3.35 -13.91 3.73
CA HIS A 76 4.62 -14.17 4.39
C HIS A 76 5.69 -13.10 4.13
N TYR A 77 5.56 -12.24 3.12
CA TYR A 77 6.45 -11.10 2.93
C TYR A 77 6.18 -10.01 3.97
N LYS A 78 4.91 -9.71 4.24
CA LYS A 78 4.53 -8.77 5.29
C LYS A 78 4.94 -9.30 6.68
N TRP A 79 4.75 -10.60 6.97
CA TRP A 79 5.25 -11.20 8.22
C TRP A 79 6.76 -11.09 8.37
N ARG A 80 7.51 -11.28 7.29
CA ARG A 80 8.97 -11.11 7.32
C ARG A 80 9.37 -9.68 7.64
N ALA A 81 8.69 -8.69 7.06
CA ALA A 81 8.93 -7.29 7.36
C ALA A 81 8.63 -6.95 8.82
N LEU A 82 7.49 -7.42 9.35
CA LEU A 82 7.12 -7.27 10.77
C LEU A 82 8.22 -7.84 11.68
N ARG A 83 8.62 -9.09 11.45
CA ARG A 83 9.69 -9.76 12.24
C ARG A 83 11.02 -9.02 12.14
N THR A 84 11.39 -8.55 10.95
CA THR A 84 12.62 -7.77 10.75
C THR A 84 12.57 -6.45 11.52
N ASN A 85 11.40 -5.86 11.67
CA ASN A 85 11.16 -4.65 12.47
C ASN A 85 11.02 -4.95 13.99
N GLY A 86 11.23 -6.19 14.42
CA GLY A 86 11.20 -6.58 15.83
C GLY A 86 9.81 -6.80 16.41
N VAL A 87 8.78 -6.91 15.57
CA VAL A 87 7.40 -7.16 16.00
C VAL A 87 7.26 -8.61 16.46
N ASP A 88 6.62 -8.81 17.63
CA ASP A 88 6.39 -10.13 18.21
C ASP A 88 5.50 -11.02 17.32
N GLU A 89 5.76 -12.33 17.34
CA GLU A 89 5.07 -13.29 16.49
C GLU A 89 3.55 -13.33 16.71
N SER A 90 3.10 -12.96 17.92
CA SER A 90 1.65 -12.88 18.21
C SER A 90 0.91 -11.90 17.30
N TYR A 91 1.59 -10.91 16.75
CA TYR A 91 1.04 -9.95 15.78
C TYR A 91 1.22 -10.38 14.33
N CYS A 92 2.11 -11.32 14.06
CA CYS A 92 2.33 -11.84 12.70
C CYS A 92 1.32 -12.93 12.38
N THR A 93 1.53 -14.13 12.94
CA THR A 93 0.69 -15.33 12.72
C THR A 93 -0.06 -15.77 13.98
N GLY A 94 0.18 -15.10 15.12
CA GLY A 94 -0.40 -15.49 16.40
C GLY A 94 -1.81 -14.92 16.66
N TYR A 95 -2.19 -14.85 17.91
CA TYR A 95 -3.57 -14.70 18.41
C TYR A 95 -4.07 -13.27 18.56
N ARG A 96 -3.26 -12.26 18.25
CA ARG A 96 -3.69 -10.87 18.36
C ARG A 96 -4.86 -10.57 17.43
N SER A 97 -5.69 -9.60 17.81
CA SER A 97 -6.82 -9.17 17.00
C SER A 97 -6.35 -8.57 15.67
N ASP A 98 -7.25 -8.55 14.69
CA ASP A 98 -7.00 -7.97 13.37
C ASP A 98 -6.58 -6.51 13.46
N TYR A 99 -7.20 -5.74 14.34
CA TYR A 99 -6.87 -4.34 14.58
C TYR A 99 -5.44 -4.18 15.11
N GLU A 100 -5.04 -4.94 16.14
CA GLU A 100 -3.69 -4.89 16.69
C GLU A 100 -2.64 -5.29 15.67
N LYS A 101 -2.91 -6.31 14.86
CA LYS A 101 -2.03 -6.72 13.74
C LYS A 101 -1.88 -5.61 12.71
N PHE A 102 -2.99 -4.96 12.34
CA PHE A 102 -2.96 -3.86 11.38
C PHE A 102 -2.18 -2.66 11.90
N GLU A 103 -2.32 -2.30 13.18
CA GLU A 103 -1.53 -1.23 13.80
C GLU A 103 -0.03 -1.52 13.71
N GLN A 104 0.39 -2.76 13.98
CA GLN A 104 1.81 -3.15 13.85
C GLN A 104 2.29 -3.09 12.40
N TRP A 105 1.44 -3.47 11.45
CA TRP A 105 1.76 -3.32 10.04
C TRP A 105 1.90 -1.84 9.66
N ALA A 106 0.95 -1.01 10.00
CA ALA A 106 0.98 0.42 9.73
C ALA A 106 2.22 1.10 10.33
N ALA A 107 2.58 0.74 11.57
CA ALA A 107 3.80 1.21 12.22
C ALA A 107 5.09 0.70 11.54
N THR A 108 5.04 -0.46 10.89
CA THR A 108 6.19 -1.06 10.20
C THR A 108 6.42 -0.49 8.80
N VAL A 109 5.36 -0.08 8.10
CA VAL A 109 5.43 0.43 6.71
C VAL A 109 6.51 1.49 6.49
N PRO A 110 6.68 2.53 7.34
CA PRO A 110 7.74 3.53 7.15
C PRO A 110 9.15 2.94 7.10
N TYR A 111 9.38 1.84 7.80
CA TYR A 111 10.68 1.16 7.84
C TYR A 111 10.92 0.25 6.62
N THR A 112 9.90 0.06 5.78
CA THR A 112 10.03 -0.68 4.52
C THR A 112 10.47 0.21 3.35
N LEU A 113 10.85 1.46 3.58
CA LEU A 113 11.35 2.36 2.55
C LEU A 113 12.49 1.70 1.76
N ARG A 114 12.43 1.75 0.44
CA ARG A 114 13.28 1.03 -0.53
C ARG A 114 13.00 -0.48 -0.66
N ASN A 115 12.02 -1.00 0.05
CA ASN A 115 11.47 -2.33 -0.21
C ASN A 115 10.18 -2.19 -1.05
N PRO A 116 9.91 -3.06 -2.00
CA PRO A 116 8.65 -3.05 -2.77
C PRO A 116 7.38 -2.98 -1.91
N LEU A 117 7.38 -3.56 -0.71
CA LEU A 117 6.25 -3.50 0.23
C LEU A 117 5.81 -2.06 0.55
N TYR A 118 6.75 -1.10 0.57
CA TYR A 118 6.39 0.31 0.77
C TYR A 118 5.48 0.83 -0.34
N HIS A 119 5.88 0.59 -1.59
CA HIS A 119 5.11 1.02 -2.75
C HIS A 119 3.79 0.27 -2.88
N TRP A 120 3.81 -1.04 -2.71
CA TRP A 120 2.63 -1.90 -2.84
C TRP A 120 1.56 -1.52 -1.83
N THR A 121 1.91 -1.35 -0.56
CA THR A 121 0.97 -0.94 0.48
C THR A 121 0.24 0.36 0.12
N HIS A 122 0.98 1.36 -0.39
CA HIS A 122 0.37 2.62 -0.77
C HIS A 122 -0.49 2.52 -2.04
N LEU A 123 -0.06 1.73 -3.04
CA LEU A 123 -0.85 1.49 -4.25
C LEU A 123 -2.13 0.73 -3.94
N GLU A 124 -2.07 -0.30 -3.13
CA GLU A 124 -3.24 -1.09 -2.73
C GLU A 124 -4.25 -0.22 -1.98
N LEU A 125 -3.78 0.63 -1.03
CA LEU A 125 -4.65 1.59 -0.34
C LEU A 125 -5.26 2.61 -1.29
N GLN A 126 -4.51 3.11 -2.26
CA GLN A 126 -5.04 4.04 -3.25
C GLN A 126 -6.16 3.40 -4.08
N LEU A 127 -5.97 2.17 -4.54
CA LEU A 127 -6.98 1.45 -5.30
C LEU A 127 -8.25 1.23 -4.49
N LEU A 128 -8.13 0.89 -3.21
CA LEU A 128 -9.26 0.71 -2.30
C LEU A 128 -10.01 2.01 -2.00
N THR A 129 -9.32 3.15 -1.94
CA THR A 129 -9.95 4.45 -1.65
C THR A 129 -10.63 5.07 -2.88
N PHE A 130 -10.17 4.75 -4.09
CA PHE A 130 -10.76 5.28 -5.33
C PHE A 130 -11.73 4.32 -6.01
N SER A 131 -11.62 3.03 -5.75
CA SER A 131 -12.70 2.12 -6.08
C SER A 131 -13.80 2.30 -5.02
N ASN A 132 -14.80 3.15 -5.31
CA ASN A 132 -16.12 2.95 -4.73
C ASN A 132 -16.55 1.57 -5.20
N ILE A 133 -16.08 0.56 -4.52
CA ILE A 133 -16.49 -0.81 -4.75
C ILE A 133 -17.89 -0.90 -4.14
N TYR A 134 -18.85 -0.83 -5.02
CA TYR A 134 -20.24 -1.13 -4.75
C TYR A 134 -20.40 -2.62 -4.46
#